data_5215782ec46da841915314d6a747da62
#
_entry.id   5215782ec46da841915314d6a747da62
#
_cell.length_a   1.000
_cell.length_b   1.000
_cell.length_c   1.000
_cell.angle_alpha   90.00
_cell.angle_beta   90.00
_cell.angle_gamma   90.00
#
_symmetry.space_group_name_H-M   'P 1'
#
loop_
_entity.id
_entity.type
_entity.pdbx_description
1 polymer ?
#
loop_
_entity_poly.entity_id
_entity_poly.type
_entity_poly.pdbx_seq_one_letter_code
_entity_poly.pdbx_strand_id
1 'polypeptide(L)'
;MRSDKVFKWFLGIVSLLVFSPLFYLLAHRWKLVGRKPLIFLSLLLPLFLVINLLFYLLLYCLYDAYEYKHMFTDNDVVSEITGAPIPEFDLVEYNEGYIAFGHSKLDKLIVEFNEMPDEELFVMLDNLTVTDSGWEKSRDDTYSFTVHGGDWRNVPKGVDDYLTFSIYITKGDKRAVIIKGVW
;
A
#
# COMPACT_ATOMS: atom_id res chain seq x y z
N MET A 1 11.51 -5.34 2.58
CA MET A 1 12.96 -5.06 2.77
C MET A 1 13.80 -4.88 1.49
N ARG A 2 13.38 -5.38 0.32
CA ARG A 2 14.09 -5.22 -0.97
C ARG A 2 13.76 -3.89 -1.69
N SER A 3 12.55 -3.37 -1.50
CA SER A 3 12.04 -2.13 -2.08
C SER A 3 12.80 -0.88 -1.63
N ASP A 4 13.13 -0.78 -0.35
CA ASP A 4 13.86 0.38 0.23
C ASP A 4 15.23 0.63 -0.41
N LYS A 5 15.91 -0.44 -0.81
CA LYS A 5 17.25 -0.32 -1.43
C LYS A 5 17.15 0.23 -2.86
N VAL A 6 16.17 -0.23 -3.62
CA VAL A 6 15.94 0.24 -5.00
C VAL A 6 15.53 1.71 -4.99
N PHE A 7 14.65 2.11 -4.07
CA PHE A 7 14.23 3.50 -3.91
C PHE A 7 15.40 4.42 -3.51
N LYS A 8 16.25 4.00 -2.57
CA LYS A 8 17.45 4.76 -2.16
C LYS A 8 18.46 4.92 -3.30
N TRP A 9 18.67 3.87 -4.10
CA TRP A 9 19.53 3.93 -5.28
C TRP A 9 18.98 4.88 -6.34
N PHE A 10 17.67 4.85 -6.56
CA PHE A 10 16.98 5.73 -7.48
C PHE A 10 17.07 7.20 -7.05
N LEU A 11 16.82 7.49 -5.77
CA LEU A 11 17.02 8.82 -5.17
C LEU A 11 18.45 9.30 -5.32
N GLY A 12 19.44 8.43 -5.19
CA GLY A 12 20.86 8.75 -5.41
C GLY A 12 21.15 9.17 -6.86
N ILE A 13 20.60 8.46 -7.84
CA ILE A 13 20.78 8.77 -9.27
C ILE A 13 20.10 10.11 -9.62
N VAL A 14 18.85 10.32 -9.13
CA VAL A 14 18.13 11.58 -9.34
C VAL A 14 18.86 12.75 -8.69
N SER A 15 19.41 12.58 -7.49
CA SER A 15 20.21 13.59 -6.81
C SER A 15 21.45 13.97 -7.62
N LEU A 16 22.15 12.99 -8.19
CA LEU A 16 23.30 13.22 -9.05
C LEU A 16 22.94 14.04 -10.31
N LEU A 17 21.80 13.76 -10.93
CA LEU A 17 21.29 14.49 -12.09
C LEU A 17 20.88 15.92 -11.72
N VAL A 18 20.27 16.14 -10.55
CA VAL A 18 19.89 17.47 -10.06
C VAL A 18 21.10 18.33 -9.72
N PHE A 19 22.14 17.75 -9.14
CA PHE A 19 23.35 18.48 -8.75
C PHE A 19 24.31 18.78 -9.92
N SER A 20 24.20 18.09 -11.06
CA SER A 20 25.08 18.32 -12.19
C SER A 20 25.06 19.76 -12.73
N PRO A 21 23.91 20.47 -12.82
CA PRO A 21 23.86 21.88 -13.18
C PRO A 21 24.53 22.79 -12.15
N LEU A 22 24.45 22.45 -10.87
CA LEU A 22 25.08 23.19 -9.78
C LEU A 22 26.62 23.11 -9.88
N PHE A 23 27.15 21.94 -10.22
CA PHE A 23 28.57 21.75 -10.51
C PHE A 23 29.04 22.61 -11.68
N TYR A 24 28.21 22.74 -12.71
CA TYR A 24 28.52 23.57 -13.86
C TYR A 24 28.58 25.07 -13.50
N LEU A 25 27.66 25.55 -12.69
CA LEU A 25 27.65 26.93 -12.14
C LEU A 25 28.91 27.22 -11.30
N LEU A 26 29.33 26.28 -10.49
CA LEU A 26 30.58 26.36 -9.71
C LEU A 26 31.80 26.40 -10.59
N ALA A 27 31.86 25.55 -11.63
CA ALA A 27 32.94 25.52 -12.61
C ALA A 27 33.04 26.86 -13.38
N HIS A 28 31.91 27.51 -13.69
CA HIS A 28 31.92 28.84 -14.29
C HIS A 28 32.44 29.92 -13.33
N ARG A 29 32.06 29.87 -12.04
CA ARG A 29 32.56 30.79 -11.01
C ARG A 29 34.08 30.68 -10.88
N TRP A 30 34.67 29.53 -11.11
CA TRP A 30 36.10 29.29 -11.13
C TRP A 30 36.76 29.57 -12.49
N LYS A 31 36.06 30.20 -13.45
CA LYS A 31 36.52 30.55 -14.80
C LYS A 31 36.95 29.36 -15.66
N LEU A 32 36.52 28.16 -15.33
CA LEU A 32 36.83 26.93 -16.08
C LEU A 32 35.96 26.82 -17.36
N VAL A 33 34.81 27.53 -17.41
CA VAL A 33 33.83 27.44 -18.50
C VAL A 33 33.38 28.84 -18.95
N GLY A 34 33.14 29.04 -20.25
CA GLY A 34 32.72 30.32 -20.83
C GLY A 34 31.27 30.72 -20.52
N ARG A 35 30.90 31.98 -20.86
CA ARG A 35 29.55 32.54 -20.55
C ARG A 35 28.42 31.97 -21.42
N LYS A 36 28.67 31.60 -22.68
CA LYS A 36 27.63 31.11 -23.62
C LYS A 36 26.90 29.86 -23.12
N PRO A 37 27.62 28.79 -22.69
CA PRO A 37 26.95 27.60 -22.14
C PRO A 37 26.24 27.87 -20.81
N LEU A 38 26.66 28.89 -20.05
CA LEU A 38 25.95 29.28 -18.81
C LEU A 38 24.54 29.80 -19.06
N ILE A 39 24.37 30.67 -20.09
CA ILE A 39 23.05 31.22 -20.47
C ILE A 39 22.12 30.08 -20.91
N PHE A 40 22.64 29.16 -21.72
CA PHE A 40 21.88 27.99 -22.16
C PHE A 40 21.47 27.09 -20.96
N LEU A 41 22.40 26.86 -20.05
CA LEU A 41 22.14 26.08 -18.84
C LEU A 41 21.13 26.74 -17.90
N SER A 42 21.18 28.08 -17.77
CA SER A 42 20.24 28.83 -16.94
C SER A 42 18.81 28.76 -17.46
N LEU A 43 18.61 28.60 -18.77
CA LEU A 43 17.30 28.36 -19.38
C LEU A 43 16.83 26.94 -19.25
N LEU A 44 17.76 25.98 -19.30
CA LEU A 44 17.43 24.55 -19.14
C LEU A 44 17.22 24.14 -17.69
N LEU A 45 17.84 24.83 -16.72
CA LEU A 45 17.75 24.48 -15.30
C LEU A 45 16.29 24.47 -14.79
N PRO A 46 15.47 25.51 -14.99
CA PRO A 46 14.09 25.49 -14.54
C PRO A 46 13.26 24.40 -15.23
N LEU A 47 13.49 24.15 -16.53
CA LEU A 47 12.82 23.07 -17.25
C LEU A 47 13.19 21.70 -16.66
N PHE A 48 14.45 21.49 -16.36
CA PHE A 48 14.95 20.28 -15.74
C PHE A 48 14.38 20.05 -14.34
N LEU A 49 14.26 21.12 -13.53
CA LEU A 49 13.64 21.05 -12.21
C LEU A 49 12.16 20.69 -12.30
N VAL A 50 11.43 21.26 -13.25
CA VAL A 50 10.01 20.95 -13.47
C VAL A 50 9.85 19.47 -13.89
N ILE A 51 10.67 18.99 -14.80
CA ILE A 51 10.65 17.59 -15.26
C ILE A 51 10.92 16.64 -14.07
N ASN A 52 11.92 16.94 -13.25
CA ASN A 52 12.25 16.13 -12.07
C ASN A 52 11.10 16.16 -11.04
N LEU A 53 10.48 17.32 -10.80
CA LEU A 53 9.32 17.41 -9.91
C LEU A 53 8.15 16.56 -10.40
N LEU A 54 7.81 16.68 -11.70
CA LEU A 54 6.75 15.88 -12.32
C LEU A 54 7.05 14.37 -12.23
N PHE A 55 8.30 13.99 -12.46
CA PHE A 55 8.72 12.60 -12.34
C PHE A 55 8.63 12.10 -10.90
N TYR A 56 9.03 12.91 -9.92
CA TYR A 56 8.88 12.59 -8.51
C TYR A 56 7.41 12.42 -8.11
N LEU A 57 6.53 13.34 -8.54
CA LEU A 57 5.09 13.23 -8.32
C LEU A 57 4.50 11.97 -8.95
N LEU A 58 4.92 11.65 -10.17
CA LEU A 58 4.50 10.40 -10.84
C LEU A 58 4.90 9.17 -10.04
N LEU A 59 6.15 9.12 -9.58
CA LEU A 59 6.64 7.99 -8.78
C LEU A 59 5.91 7.89 -7.44
N TYR A 60 5.64 9.03 -6.80
CA TYR A 60 4.86 9.07 -5.57
C TYR A 60 3.45 8.52 -5.78
N CYS A 61 2.75 8.94 -6.84
CA CYS A 61 1.44 8.39 -7.18
C CYS A 61 1.47 6.89 -7.49
N LEU A 62 2.51 6.42 -8.20
CA LEU A 62 2.67 4.99 -8.48
C LEU A 62 2.97 4.18 -7.22
N TYR A 63 3.76 4.73 -6.32
CA TYR A 63 4.08 4.10 -5.04
C TYR A 63 2.84 4.02 -4.13
N ASP A 64 2.09 5.11 -4.02
CA ASP A 64 0.85 5.18 -3.25
C ASP A 64 -0.20 4.19 -3.79
N ALA A 65 -0.37 4.13 -5.11
CA ALA A 65 -1.24 3.15 -5.75
C ALA A 65 -0.78 1.70 -5.51
N TYR A 66 0.53 1.46 -5.50
CA TYR A 66 1.09 0.14 -5.20
C TYR A 66 0.87 -0.24 -3.74
N GLU A 67 1.15 0.64 -2.78
CA GLU A 67 0.90 0.40 -1.35
C GLU A 67 -0.58 0.14 -1.09
N TYR A 68 -1.46 0.98 -1.64
CA TYR A 68 -2.90 0.78 -1.51
C TYR A 68 -3.33 -0.59 -2.02
N LYS A 69 -2.82 -1.04 -3.17
CA LYS A 69 -3.16 -2.34 -3.75
C LYS A 69 -2.74 -3.50 -2.84
N HIS A 70 -1.56 -3.38 -2.20
CA HIS A 70 -0.95 -4.47 -1.42
C HIS A 70 -1.14 -4.33 0.10
N MET A 71 -1.91 -3.34 0.56
CA MET A 71 -2.07 -3.01 1.98
C MET A 71 -2.53 -4.19 2.84
N PHE A 72 -3.39 -5.07 2.32
CA PHE A 72 -3.93 -6.21 3.04
C PHE A 72 -3.53 -7.56 2.41
N THR A 73 -2.36 -7.63 1.79
CA THR A 73 -1.78 -8.87 1.26
C THR A 73 -0.69 -9.44 2.17
N ASP A 74 -0.45 -8.79 3.32
CA ASP A 74 0.47 -9.23 4.35
C ASP A 74 -0.35 -9.87 5.49
N ASN A 75 -0.12 -11.16 5.75
CA ASN A 75 -0.84 -11.91 6.77
C ASN A 75 -0.59 -11.37 8.19
N ASP A 76 0.58 -10.81 8.47
CA ASP A 76 0.90 -10.22 9.77
C ASP A 76 0.02 -8.99 10.03
N VAL A 77 -0.15 -8.14 9.01
CA VAL A 77 -1.03 -6.96 9.09
C VAL A 77 -2.48 -7.38 9.28
N VAL A 78 -2.95 -8.38 8.52
CA VAL A 78 -4.34 -8.87 8.64
C VAL A 78 -4.57 -9.51 10.01
N SER A 79 -3.59 -10.26 10.53
CA SER A 79 -3.66 -10.87 11.87
C SER A 79 -3.69 -9.81 12.98
N GLU A 80 -2.91 -8.74 12.85
CA GLU A 80 -2.92 -7.63 13.82
C GLU A 80 -4.27 -6.92 13.86
N ILE A 81 -4.86 -6.67 12.69
CA ILE A 81 -6.16 -6.00 12.57
C ILE A 81 -7.29 -6.86 13.14
N THR A 82 -7.30 -8.14 12.78
CA THR A 82 -8.40 -9.06 13.12
C THR A 82 -8.30 -9.64 14.54
N GLY A 83 -7.11 -9.56 15.15
CA GLY A 83 -6.81 -10.20 16.43
C GLY A 83 -6.82 -11.73 16.36
N ALA A 84 -6.78 -12.31 15.15
CA ALA A 84 -6.72 -13.75 14.91
C ALA A 84 -5.45 -14.09 14.13
N PRO A 85 -4.77 -15.23 14.41
CA PRO A 85 -3.57 -15.64 13.68
C PRO A 85 -3.96 -16.18 12.30
N ILE A 86 -4.11 -15.28 11.34
CA ILE A 86 -4.45 -15.63 9.97
C ILE A 86 -3.25 -16.36 9.33
N PRO A 87 -3.46 -17.56 8.75
CA PRO A 87 -2.37 -18.30 8.08
C PRO A 87 -1.81 -17.52 6.88
N GLU A 88 -0.58 -17.85 6.50
CA GLU A 88 0.04 -17.28 5.30
C GLU A 88 -0.82 -17.53 4.05
N PHE A 89 -0.95 -16.51 3.23
CA PHE A 89 -1.73 -16.55 2.00
C PHE A 89 -1.08 -15.74 0.88
N ASP A 90 -1.45 -16.07 -0.35
CA ASP A 90 -1.08 -15.34 -1.55
C ASP A 90 -2.31 -14.66 -2.17
N LEU A 91 -2.11 -13.46 -2.73
CA LEU A 91 -3.14 -12.78 -3.51
C LEU A 91 -3.32 -13.47 -4.86
N VAL A 92 -4.51 -14.06 -5.09
CA VAL A 92 -4.85 -14.74 -6.35
C VAL A 92 -5.52 -13.77 -7.32
N GLU A 93 -6.43 -12.93 -6.83
CA GLU A 93 -7.22 -12.05 -7.68
C GLU A 93 -7.49 -10.71 -6.99
N TYR A 94 -7.41 -9.63 -7.74
CA TYR A 94 -7.72 -8.29 -7.30
C TYR A 94 -8.76 -7.66 -8.22
N ASN A 95 -9.93 -7.39 -7.67
CA ASN A 95 -11.04 -6.78 -8.38
C ASN A 95 -11.28 -5.37 -7.85
N GLU A 96 -11.05 -4.36 -8.70
CA GLU A 96 -11.42 -2.99 -8.39
C GLU A 96 -12.93 -2.83 -8.48
N GLY A 97 -13.54 -2.37 -7.39
CA GLY A 97 -14.97 -2.11 -7.32
C GLY A 97 -15.27 -0.61 -7.29
N TYR A 98 -16.37 -0.22 -7.94
CA TYR A 98 -16.92 1.13 -7.83
C TYR A 98 -18.33 1.06 -7.27
N ILE A 99 -18.63 1.88 -6.27
CA ILE A 99 -20.00 2.09 -5.85
C ILE A 99 -20.57 3.27 -6.64
N ALA A 100 -21.73 3.06 -7.26
CA ALA A 100 -22.34 3.98 -8.23
C ALA A 100 -22.76 5.36 -7.66
N PHE A 101 -22.73 5.57 -6.35
CA PHE A 101 -23.16 6.80 -5.71
C PHE A 101 -22.06 7.34 -4.80
N GLY A 102 -21.30 8.30 -5.29
CA GLY A 102 -20.33 9.02 -4.50
C GLY A 102 -18.89 8.47 -4.61
N HIS A 103 -18.02 9.00 -3.81
CA HIS A 103 -16.58 8.80 -3.89
C HIS A 103 -16.08 7.51 -3.21
N SER A 104 -16.95 6.53 -2.96
CA SER A 104 -16.59 5.30 -2.27
C SER A 104 -16.04 4.27 -3.25
N LYS A 105 -14.87 3.72 -2.96
CA LYS A 105 -14.25 2.64 -3.70
C LYS A 105 -14.21 1.40 -2.81
N LEU A 106 -14.79 0.29 -3.29
CA LEU A 106 -14.70 -1.01 -2.62
C LEU A 106 -13.94 -1.98 -3.51
N ASP A 107 -12.78 -2.39 -3.06
CA ASP A 107 -11.97 -3.37 -3.76
C ASP A 107 -12.13 -4.74 -3.10
N LYS A 108 -12.16 -5.79 -3.91
CA LYS A 108 -12.25 -7.17 -3.48
C LYS A 108 -10.95 -7.89 -3.82
N LEU A 109 -10.32 -8.45 -2.80
CA LEU A 109 -9.16 -9.32 -2.93
C LEU A 109 -9.60 -10.76 -2.67
N ILE A 110 -9.23 -11.68 -3.55
CA ILE A 110 -9.34 -13.11 -3.30
C ILE A 110 -7.93 -13.60 -2.98
N VAL A 111 -7.79 -14.16 -1.80
CA VAL A 111 -6.53 -14.72 -1.30
C VAL A 111 -6.67 -16.22 -1.16
N GLU A 112 -5.57 -16.95 -1.37
CA GLU A 112 -5.50 -18.39 -1.19
C GLU A 112 -4.46 -18.71 -0.12
N PHE A 113 -4.87 -19.44 0.91
CA PHE A 113 -3.98 -19.86 1.96
C PHE A 113 -2.93 -20.84 1.42
N ASN A 114 -1.69 -20.74 1.86
CA ASN A 114 -0.61 -21.64 1.47
C ASN A 114 -0.95 -23.07 1.87
N GLU A 115 -1.51 -23.23 3.08
CA GLU A 115 -2.04 -24.49 3.59
C GLU A 115 -3.52 -24.34 3.96
N MET A 116 -4.27 -25.44 3.96
CA MET A 116 -5.67 -25.41 4.42
C MET A 116 -5.70 -24.94 5.88
N PRO A 117 -6.51 -23.92 6.21
CA PRO A 117 -6.70 -23.50 7.59
C PRO A 117 -7.09 -24.66 8.50
N ASP A 118 -6.39 -24.79 9.61
CA ASP A 118 -6.57 -25.89 10.54
C ASP A 118 -7.81 -25.72 11.44
N GLU A 119 -8.16 -26.76 12.15
CA GLU A 119 -9.30 -26.74 13.09
C GLU A 119 -9.03 -25.80 14.28
N GLU A 120 -7.76 -25.57 14.65
CA GLU A 120 -7.41 -24.70 15.78
C GLU A 120 -7.76 -23.24 15.49
N LEU A 121 -7.56 -22.79 14.24
CA LEU A 121 -8.02 -21.47 13.80
C LEU A 121 -9.51 -21.33 14.00
N PHE A 122 -10.33 -22.30 13.56
CA PHE A 122 -11.79 -22.22 13.64
C PHE A 122 -12.31 -22.30 15.09
N VAL A 123 -11.67 -23.06 15.96
CA VAL A 123 -11.95 -23.05 17.40
C VAL A 123 -11.66 -21.67 18.00
N MET A 124 -10.56 -21.02 17.58
CA MET A 124 -10.25 -19.68 18.03
C MET A 124 -11.27 -18.66 17.50
N LEU A 125 -11.63 -18.72 16.22
CA LEU A 125 -12.64 -17.85 15.64
C LEU A 125 -14.00 -18.03 16.32
N ASP A 126 -14.41 -19.27 16.64
CA ASP A 126 -15.63 -19.53 17.44
C ASP A 126 -15.57 -18.85 18.81
N ASN A 127 -14.43 -18.86 19.48
CA ASN A 127 -14.25 -18.14 20.75
C ASN A 127 -14.32 -16.63 20.57
N LEU A 128 -13.77 -16.10 19.50
CA LEU A 128 -13.80 -14.68 19.18
C LEU A 128 -15.22 -14.19 18.86
N THR A 129 -16.09 -15.00 18.25
CA THR A 129 -17.49 -14.63 17.97
C THR A 129 -18.33 -14.48 19.24
N VAL A 130 -17.92 -15.07 20.35
CA VAL A 130 -18.60 -14.95 21.65
C VAL A 130 -18.16 -13.70 22.40
N THR A 131 -16.97 -13.20 22.09
CA THR A 131 -16.43 -11.96 22.66
C THR A 131 -16.79 -10.78 21.75
N ASP A 132 -16.83 -9.57 22.29
CA ASP A 132 -17.06 -8.34 21.50
C ASP A 132 -15.79 -7.98 20.69
N SER A 133 -15.38 -8.92 19.83
CA SER A 133 -14.13 -8.84 19.06
C SER A 133 -14.34 -8.34 17.63
N GLY A 134 -15.59 -8.18 17.18
CA GLY A 134 -15.93 -7.85 15.81
C GLY A 134 -16.01 -9.04 14.84
N TRP A 135 -15.73 -10.27 15.33
CA TRP A 135 -15.96 -11.48 14.55
C TRP A 135 -17.41 -11.95 14.64
N GLU A 136 -17.95 -12.35 13.49
CA GLU A 136 -19.29 -12.93 13.36
C GLU A 136 -19.21 -14.27 12.62
N LYS A 137 -20.11 -15.21 12.97
CA LYS A 137 -20.24 -16.49 12.29
C LYS A 137 -21.60 -16.59 11.61
N SER A 138 -21.61 -16.90 10.34
CA SER A 138 -22.84 -17.16 9.58
C SER A 138 -23.24 -18.64 9.63
N ARG A 139 -24.46 -18.97 9.12
CA ARG A 139 -25.02 -20.34 9.15
C ARG A 139 -24.28 -21.33 8.25
N ASP A 140 -23.51 -20.85 7.29
CA ASP A 140 -22.74 -21.64 6.31
C ASP A 140 -21.28 -21.83 6.75
N ASP A 141 -21.00 -21.69 8.06
CA ASP A 141 -19.67 -21.77 8.63
C ASP A 141 -18.64 -20.78 8.01
N THR A 142 -19.16 -19.63 7.56
CA THR A 142 -18.33 -18.49 7.16
C THR A 142 -18.14 -17.55 8.35
N TYR A 143 -16.89 -17.26 8.65
CA TYR A 143 -16.49 -16.29 9.66
C TYR A 143 -16.17 -14.97 8.97
N SER A 144 -16.70 -13.89 9.50
CA SER A 144 -16.45 -12.55 8.99
C SER A 144 -16.01 -11.62 10.11
N PHE A 145 -15.07 -10.77 9.77
CA PHE A 145 -14.64 -9.65 10.61
C PHE A 145 -14.78 -8.37 9.80
N THR A 146 -15.36 -7.35 10.40
CA THR A 146 -15.52 -6.04 9.75
C THR A 146 -15.13 -4.94 10.71
N VAL A 147 -14.32 -4.01 10.24
CA VAL A 147 -14.00 -2.79 10.95
C VAL A 147 -14.19 -1.59 10.03
N HIS A 148 -14.83 -0.55 10.54
CA HIS A 148 -15.05 0.70 9.82
C HIS A 148 -14.06 1.77 10.28
N GLY A 149 -13.71 2.68 9.37
CA GLY A 149 -12.84 3.80 9.69
C GLY A 149 -13.35 4.61 10.88
N GLY A 150 -12.45 4.98 11.78
CA GLY A 150 -12.75 5.67 13.04
C GLY A 150 -12.94 4.75 14.25
N ASP A 151 -13.29 3.48 14.06
CA ASP A 151 -13.46 2.49 15.15
C ASP A 151 -12.21 1.63 15.39
N TRP A 152 -11.14 1.90 14.66
CA TRP A 152 -9.89 1.13 14.76
C TRP A 152 -9.19 1.41 16.10
N ARG A 153 -9.20 0.45 17.00
CA ARG A 153 -8.47 0.56 18.27
C ARG A 153 -6.95 0.50 18.09
N ASN A 154 -6.49 -0.16 17.02
CA ASN A 154 -5.08 -0.29 16.64
C ASN A 154 -4.97 -0.15 15.12
N VAL A 155 -5.00 1.08 14.62
CA VAL A 155 -4.77 1.34 13.18
C VAL A 155 -3.30 1.05 12.89
N PRO A 156 -2.98 0.09 12.01
CA PRO A 156 -1.61 -0.10 11.56
C PRO A 156 -1.06 1.18 10.95
N LYS A 157 0.23 1.47 11.15
CA LYS A 157 0.86 2.66 10.58
C LYS A 157 0.66 2.69 9.06
N GLY A 158 -0.01 3.72 8.55
CA GLY A 158 -0.25 3.93 7.12
C GLY A 158 -1.67 3.54 6.65
N VAL A 159 -2.55 3.12 7.55
CA VAL A 159 -3.97 2.93 7.26
C VAL A 159 -4.73 4.20 7.60
N ASP A 160 -5.41 4.78 6.62
CA ASP A 160 -6.22 6.00 6.82
C ASP A 160 -7.49 5.72 7.64
N ASP A 161 -7.90 6.67 8.47
CA ASP A 161 -9.10 6.63 9.32
C ASP A 161 -10.42 6.45 8.53
N TYR A 162 -10.38 6.54 7.21
CA TYR A 162 -11.54 6.40 6.31
C TYR A 162 -11.63 5.01 5.65
N LEU A 163 -10.76 4.08 6.00
CA LEU A 163 -10.72 2.76 5.40
C LEU A 163 -11.69 1.80 6.12
N THR A 164 -12.48 1.07 5.34
CA THR A 164 -13.23 -0.10 5.81
C THR A 164 -12.47 -1.35 5.39
N PHE A 165 -12.34 -2.27 6.31
CA PHE A 165 -11.74 -3.58 6.08
C PHE A 165 -12.72 -4.67 6.50
N SER A 166 -12.90 -5.68 5.65
CA SER A 166 -13.65 -6.89 5.99
C SER A 166 -12.91 -8.11 5.45
N ILE A 167 -12.88 -9.18 6.24
CA ILE A 167 -12.36 -10.49 5.80
C ILE A 167 -13.44 -11.56 6.00
N TYR A 168 -13.52 -12.50 5.06
CA TYR A 168 -14.45 -13.62 5.07
C TYR A 168 -13.69 -14.91 4.89
N ILE A 169 -13.78 -15.81 5.85
CA ILE A 169 -13.10 -17.12 5.86
C ILE A 169 -14.16 -18.20 6.01
N THR A 170 -14.26 -19.11 5.04
CA THR A 170 -15.22 -20.23 5.11
C THR A 170 -14.50 -21.50 5.53
N LYS A 171 -15.05 -22.19 6.53
CA LYS A 171 -14.49 -23.45 7.00
C LYS A 171 -14.47 -24.49 5.87
N GLY A 172 -13.30 -25.09 5.65
CA GLY A 172 -13.10 -26.08 4.57
C GLY A 172 -12.81 -25.49 3.21
N ASP A 173 -12.75 -24.16 3.08
CA ASP A 173 -12.28 -23.48 1.87
C ASP A 173 -10.82 -23.03 2.04
N LYS A 174 -10.03 -23.22 1.01
CA LYS A 174 -8.65 -22.72 0.95
C LYS A 174 -8.56 -21.25 0.58
N ARG A 175 -9.68 -20.63 0.21
CA ARG A 175 -9.76 -19.23 -0.20
C ARG A 175 -10.48 -18.38 0.83
N ALA A 176 -9.99 -17.16 0.98
CA ALA A 176 -10.66 -16.11 1.74
C ALA A 176 -10.92 -14.89 0.85
N VAL A 177 -11.88 -14.09 1.26
CA VAL A 177 -12.21 -12.84 0.57
C VAL A 177 -11.91 -11.68 1.51
N ILE A 178 -11.10 -10.73 1.04
CA ILE A 178 -10.86 -9.47 1.73
C ILE A 178 -11.53 -8.36 0.93
N ILE A 179 -12.31 -7.55 1.60
CA ILE A 179 -12.93 -6.34 1.04
C ILE A 179 -12.32 -5.14 1.75
N LYS A 180 -11.80 -4.21 0.98
CA LYS A 180 -11.33 -2.92 1.48
C LYS A 180 -12.06 -1.79 0.79
N GLY A 181 -12.33 -0.74 1.52
CA GLY A 181 -13.05 0.40 0.98
C GLY A 181 -12.58 1.72 1.55
N VAL A 182 -12.69 2.76 0.74
CA VAL A 182 -12.49 4.16 1.16
C VAL A 182 -13.83 4.85 1.04
N TRP A 183 -14.22 5.58 2.08
CA TRP A 183 -15.47 6.36 2.15
C TRP A 183 -15.22 7.83 1.86
#